data_b770c37a0f5cf74b8aeaedf5000466b1
#
_entry.id   b770c37a0f5cf74b8aeaedf5000466b1
#
_cell.length_a   1.000
_cell.length_b   1.000
_cell.length_c   1.000
_cell.angle_alpha   90.00
_cell.angle_beta   90.00
_cell.angle_gamma   90.00
#
_symmetry.space_group_name_H-M   'P 1'
#
loop_
_entity.id
_entity.type
_entity.pdbx_description
1 polymer ?
#
loop_
_entity_poly.entity_id
_entity_poly.type
_entity_poly.pdbx_seq_one_letter_code
_entity_poly.pdbx_strand_id
1 'polypeptide(L)'
;MSFLDVPSEDLPVVNANKTIKIGINGFGRIGRLVLRAALERSDIEVVAINDPFIEAEYLAYMFKYDSTHGNLKCPVLINDDGELEIGYEGTPFAKKCVKLFTERDPAMIKWDSANVDVVVESTGVFTTKEQASAHFSGGAKKVVISAPSADAPMYVVGVNHKEYKESESVISNASCTTNCLAPLAKIIHEKFGIKEGLMTTVHATTATQKTVDGPSAKDWRGGRGAGANIIPSSTGAAKAVGKVLPELNGKLTGMAFRVPTPDVSVVDLVVKLEKKTSYEEICQVLKEASESKAYANIFGYTEDAVVSTDFCHDSRSSIFDAKAGIMLGDDFVKLVSWYDNEWGYSNRVLDLIAHVGNVADLGELRSSSSASDDKNNKTKKKFALF
;
A
#
# COMPACT_ATOMS: atom_id res chain seq x y z
N MET A 1 -20.05 -2.84 21.89
CA MET A 1 -18.65 -2.72 22.27
C MET A 1 -18.14 -1.41 21.74
N SER A 2 -17.53 -0.57 22.55
CA SER A 2 -16.87 0.66 22.09
C SER A 2 -15.57 0.29 21.41
N PHE A 3 -15.11 1.04 20.37
CA PHE A 3 -13.77 0.86 19.80
C PHE A 3 -12.64 1.09 20.81
N LEU A 4 -12.95 1.75 21.92
CA LEU A 4 -12.02 1.98 23.03
C LEU A 4 -11.73 0.71 23.85
N ASP A 5 -12.58 -0.32 23.72
CA ASP A 5 -12.42 -1.61 24.43
C ASP A 5 -11.61 -2.64 23.64
N VAL A 6 -11.18 -2.31 22.39
CA VAL A 6 -10.28 -3.16 21.62
C VAL A 6 -8.86 -2.96 22.13
N PRO A 7 -8.09 -4.04 22.45
CA PRO A 7 -6.70 -3.91 22.84
C PRO A 7 -5.93 -3.04 21.88
N SER A 8 -5.11 -2.12 22.40
CA SER A 8 -4.32 -1.21 21.60
C SER A 8 -3.36 -1.98 20.73
N GLU A 9 -3.53 -1.86 19.42
CA GLU A 9 -2.63 -2.48 18.46
C GLU A 9 -2.03 -1.39 17.60
N ASP A 10 -0.74 -1.19 17.81
CA ASP A 10 0.07 -0.35 16.94
C ASP A 10 0.19 -1.01 15.56
N LEU A 11 0.46 -0.22 14.51
CA LEU A 11 0.85 -0.77 13.21
C LEU A 11 1.94 -1.83 13.39
N PRO A 12 1.94 -2.89 12.58
CA PRO A 12 2.98 -3.90 12.63
C PRO A 12 4.35 -3.26 12.46
N VAL A 13 5.14 -3.29 13.52
CA VAL A 13 6.55 -2.93 13.53
C VAL A 13 7.32 -4.20 13.83
N VAL A 14 8.44 -4.42 13.16
CA VAL A 14 9.32 -5.56 13.46
C VAL A 14 9.77 -5.47 14.93
N ASN A 15 9.89 -6.62 15.60
CA ASN A 15 10.40 -6.69 16.97
C ASN A 15 11.62 -5.77 17.14
N ALA A 16 11.63 -4.98 18.21
CA ALA A 16 12.46 -3.80 18.40
C ALA A 16 13.98 -3.97 18.14
N ASN A 17 14.46 -5.21 18.05
CA ASN A 17 15.88 -5.54 17.85
C ASN A 17 16.17 -6.21 16.51
N LYS A 18 15.20 -6.29 15.58
CA LYS A 18 15.38 -6.95 14.29
C LYS A 18 15.20 -5.98 13.12
N THR A 19 15.85 -6.27 12.00
CA THR A 19 15.64 -5.60 10.72
C THR A 19 15.39 -6.66 9.65
N ILE A 20 14.27 -6.54 8.93
CA ILE A 20 13.94 -7.44 7.81
C ILE A 20 14.59 -6.89 6.55
N LYS A 21 15.33 -7.74 5.86
CA LYS A 21 15.93 -7.41 4.56
C LYS A 21 14.98 -7.76 3.43
N ILE A 22 14.64 -6.80 2.60
CA ILE A 22 13.73 -7.00 1.48
C ILE A 22 14.40 -6.81 0.13
N GLY A 23 13.96 -7.62 -0.84
CA GLY A 23 14.26 -7.46 -2.26
C GLY A 23 13.01 -6.92 -2.98
N ILE A 24 13.20 -6.08 -3.99
CA ILE A 24 12.13 -5.55 -4.82
C ILE A 24 12.28 -6.10 -6.24
N ASN A 25 11.27 -6.83 -6.73
CA ASN A 25 11.19 -7.25 -8.11
C ASN A 25 10.23 -6.34 -8.88
N GLY A 26 10.76 -5.58 -9.85
CA GLY A 26 10.03 -4.54 -10.59
C GLY A 26 10.19 -3.15 -9.93
N PHE A 27 10.93 -2.27 -10.59
CA PHE A 27 11.21 -0.92 -10.08
C PHE A 27 10.33 0.15 -10.77
N GLY A 28 9.06 -0.21 -10.99
CA GLY A 28 8.00 0.70 -11.43
C GLY A 28 7.57 1.71 -10.35
N ARG A 29 6.38 2.28 -10.47
CA ARG A 29 5.86 3.25 -9.46
C ARG A 29 5.91 2.69 -8.04
N ILE A 30 5.29 1.52 -7.84
CA ILE A 30 5.17 0.91 -6.50
C ILE A 30 6.53 0.48 -5.95
N GLY A 31 7.38 -0.18 -6.74
CA GLY A 31 8.71 -0.59 -6.29
C GLY A 31 9.56 0.60 -5.81
N ARG A 32 9.55 1.72 -6.55
CA ARG A 32 10.25 2.95 -6.14
C ARG A 32 9.68 3.57 -4.86
N LEU A 33 8.36 3.57 -4.69
CA LEU A 33 7.73 4.16 -3.51
C LEU A 33 7.86 3.26 -2.28
N VAL A 34 7.88 1.94 -2.45
CA VAL A 34 8.26 0.99 -1.39
C VAL A 34 9.68 1.27 -0.89
N LEU A 35 10.64 1.50 -1.81
CA LEU A 35 12.00 1.89 -1.41
C LEU A 35 12.01 3.24 -0.68
N ARG A 36 11.30 4.27 -1.18
CA ARG A 36 11.21 5.57 -0.51
C ARG A 36 10.61 5.46 0.89
N ALA A 37 9.51 4.73 1.05
CA ALA A 37 8.88 4.51 2.35
C ALA A 37 9.77 3.71 3.31
N ALA A 38 10.54 2.74 2.79
CA ALA A 38 11.50 1.98 3.60
C ALA A 38 12.65 2.85 4.13
N LEU A 39 13.04 3.93 3.44
CA LEU A 39 14.05 4.87 3.95
C LEU A 39 13.59 5.62 5.22
N GLU A 40 12.28 5.71 5.44
CA GLU A 40 11.69 6.34 6.63
C GLU A 40 11.55 5.38 7.82
N ARG A 41 11.92 4.11 7.62
CA ARG A 41 11.80 3.02 8.61
C ARG A 41 13.17 2.53 9.06
N SER A 42 13.24 2.08 10.30
CA SER A 42 14.44 1.45 10.87
C SER A 42 14.33 -0.08 10.96
N ASP A 43 13.12 -0.61 10.81
CA ASP A 43 12.81 -2.04 10.98
C ASP A 43 12.82 -2.84 9.67
N ILE A 44 12.89 -2.16 8.53
CA ILE A 44 12.95 -2.78 7.19
C ILE A 44 14.08 -2.12 6.39
N GLU A 45 14.82 -2.93 5.68
CA GLU A 45 15.90 -2.49 4.80
C GLU A 45 15.76 -3.11 3.41
N VAL A 46 15.76 -2.26 2.37
CA VAL A 46 15.87 -2.74 0.98
C VAL A 46 17.33 -3.00 0.68
N VAL A 47 17.65 -4.24 0.35
CA VAL A 47 19.04 -4.68 0.09
C VAL A 47 19.28 -5.10 -1.36
N ALA A 48 18.20 -5.32 -2.13
CA ALA A 48 18.29 -5.69 -3.53
C ALA A 48 17.10 -5.19 -4.35
N ILE A 49 17.36 -4.88 -5.61
CA ILE A 49 16.34 -4.53 -6.61
C ILE A 49 16.63 -5.35 -7.88
N ASN A 50 15.58 -5.89 -8.50
CA ASN A 50 15.66 -6.49 -9.83
C ASN A 50 14.72 -5.76 -10.78
N ASP A 51 15.24 -5.29 -11.90
CA ASP A 51 14.46 -4.84 -13.05
C ASP A 51 15.24 -5.05 -14.34
N PRO A 52 14.79 -5.95 -15.24
CA PRO A 52 15.52 -6.28 -16.48
C PRO A 52 15.39 -5.23 -17.58
N PHE A 53 14.62 -4.16 -17.37
CA PHE A 53 14.31 -3.17 -18.42
C PHE A 53 14.89 -1.78 -18.11
N ILE A 54 15.54 -1.61 -16.96
CA ILE A 54 16.03 -0.31 -16.50
C ILE A 54 17.53 -0.43 -16.24
N GLU A 55 18.33 0.37 -16.94
CA GLU A 55 19.77 0.48 -16.70
C GLU A 55 20.06 1.19 -15.37
N ALA A 56 21.20 0.88 -14.72
CA ALA A 56 21.51 1.30 -13.36
C ALA A 56 21.46 2.82 -13.17
N GLU A 57 22.10 3.59 -14.05
CA GLU A 57 22.11 5.06 -13.99
C GLU A 57 20.72 5.65 -14.17
N TYR A 58 19.92 5.06 -15.08
CA TYR A 58 18.54 5.49 -15.29
C TYR A 58 17.65 5.10 -14.12
N LEU A 59 17.89 3.97 -13.48
CA LEU A 59 17.22 3.55 -12.25
C LEU A 59 17.49 4.55 -11.12
N ALA A 60 18.72 4.97 -10.91
CA ALA A 60 19.11 6.00 -9.94
C ALA A 60 18.41 7.34 -10.25
N TYR A 61 18.38 7.75 -11.53
CA TYR A 61 17.68 8.96 -11.98
C TYR A 61 16.17 8.89 -11.66
N MET A 62 15.49 7.78 -12.03
CA MET A 62 14.06 7.59 -11.78
C MET A 62 13.72 7.52 -10.29
N PHE A 63 14.64 7.08 -9.44
CA PHE A 63 14.45 7.05 -8.00
C PHE A 63 14.61 8.44 -7.38
N LYS A 64 15.56 9.24 -7.90
CA LYS A 64 15.83 10.59 -7.43
C LYS A 64 14.71 11.57 -7.75
N TYR A 65 14.16 11.50 -8.97
CA TYR A 65 13.18 12.45 -9.49
C TYR A 65 11.80 11.82 -9.60
N ASP A 66 10.79 12.45 -9.03
CA ASP A 66 9.42 12.00 -9.11
C ASP A 66 8.48 13.21 -9.27
N SER A 67 7.63 13.16 -10.31
CA SER A 67 6.74 14.28 -10.64
C SER A 67 5.58 14.44 -9.64
N THR A 68 5.22 13.38 -8.94
CA THR A 68 4.11 13.38 -7.97
C THR A 68 4.63 13.58 -6.55
N HIS A 69 5.61 12.77 -6.13
CA HIS A 69 6.12 12.75 -4.75
C HIS A 69 7.37 13.62 -4.55
N GLY A 70 7.76 14.35 -5.58
CA GLY A 70 8.90 15.27 -5.53
C GLY A 70 10.27 14.58 -5.54
N ASN A 71 11.31 15.39 -5.51
CA ASN A 71 12.69 14.93 -5.56
C ASN A 71 13.14 14.39 -4.21
N LEU A 72 13.84 13.26 -4.22
CA LEU A 72 14.47 12.74 -3.01
C LEU A 72 15.52 13.73 -2.48
N LYS A 73 15.48 14.00 -1.18
CA LYS A 73 16.33 15.02 -0.53
C LYS A 73 17.67 14.48 -0.05
N CYS A 74 18.16 13.42 -0.64
CA CYS A 74 19.50 12.86 -0.40
C CYS A 74 20.15 12.48 -1.73
N PRO A 75 21.48 12.31 -1.75
CA PRO A 75 22.19 11.81 -2.91
C PRO A 75 21.76 10.42 -3.30
N VAL A 76 21.73 10.20 -4.61
CA VAL A 76 21.48 8.90 -5.22
C VAL A 76 22.45 8.76 -6.38
N LEU A 77 23.24 7.72 -6.38
CA LEU A 77 24.22 7.43 -7.43
C LEU A 77 24.42 5.92 -7.60
N ILE A 78 25.09 5.52 -8.64
CA ILE A 78 25.64 4.16 -8.79
C ILE A 78 27.09 4.21 -8.34
N ASN A 79 27.45 3.34 -7.39
CA ASN A 79 28.83 3.25 -6.88
C ASN A 79 29.74 2.42 -7.81
N ASP A 80 31.02 2.33 -7.47
CA ASP A 80 32.01 1.59 -8.27
C ASP A 80 31.76 0.07 -8.32
N ASP A 81 30.98 -0.47 -7.38
CA ASP A 81 30.55 -1.87 -7.34
C ASP A 81 29.28 -2.12 -8.17
N GLY A 82 28.71 -1.08 -8.80
CA GLY A 82 27.48 -1.15 -9.59
C GLY A 82 26.20 -1.23 -8.75
N GLU A 83 26.25 -0.86 -7.47
CA GLU A 83 25.10 -0.83 -6.56
C GLU A 83 24.47 0.57 -6.49
N LEU A 84 23.17 0.63 -6.20
CA LEU A 84 22.50 1.89 -5.93
C LEU A 84 22.89 2.38 -4.53
N GLU A 85 23.61 3.48 -4.48
CA GLU A 85 23.99 4.15 -3.24
C GLU A 85 23.05 5.31 -2.94
N ILE A 86 22.52 5.36 -1.71
CA ILE A 86 21.54 6.35 -1.24
C ILE A 86 22.04 6.96 0.06
N GLY A 87 22.10 8.28 0.12
CA GLY A 87 22.49 9.02 1.32
C GLY A 87 24.01 9.12 1.52
N TYR A 88 24.42 9.66 2.67
CA TYR A 88 25.82 9.78 3.09
C TYR A 88 25.98 9.33 4.55
N GLU A 89 27.18 8.90 4.89
CA GLU A 89 27.54 8.72 6.30
C GLU A 89 27.40 10.05 7.08
N GLY A 90 26.81 9.96 8.28
CA GLY A 90 26.63 11.12 9.17
C GLY A 90 25.50 12.06 8.81
N THR A 91 24.66 11.75 7.82
CA THR A 91 23.42 12.48 7.51
C THR A 91 22.19 11.79 8.10
N PRO A 92 21.01 12.45 8.15
CA PRO A 92 19.74 11.82 8.52
C PRO A 92 19.40 10.59 7.64
N PHE A 93 19.95 10.52 6.42
CA PHE A 93 19.91 9.37 5.53
C PHE A 93 21.26 8.66 5.60
N ALA A 94 21.43 7.74 6.56
CA ALA A 94 22.61 6.91 6.63
C ALA A 94 22.84 6.22 5.27
N LYS A 95 24.10 6.11 4.86
CA LYS A 95 24.48 5.48 3.60
C LYS A 95 23.86 4.08 3.49
N LYS A 96 23.13 3.83 2.40
CA LYS A 96 22.56 2.54 2.02
C LYS A 96 23.12 2.13 0.67
N CYS A 97 23.52 0.87 0.54
CA CYS A 97 23.91 0.26 -0.74
C CYS A 97 22.89 -0.85 -1.06
N VAL A 98 22.35 -0.81 -2.26
CA VAL A 98 21.31 -1.74 -2.73
C VAL A 98 21.81 -2.44 -3.97
N LYS A 99 21.91 -3.78 -3.92
CA LYS A 99 22.32 -4.61 -5.05
C LYS A 99 21.34 -4.51 -6.21
N LEU A 100 21.84 -4.44 -7.43
CA LEU A 100 21.03 -4.41 -8.63
C LEU A 100 21.14 -5.71 -9.40
N PHE A 101 19.99 -6.25 -9.81
CA PHE A 101 19.87 -7.41 -10.69
C PHE A 101 19.05 -7.03 -11.94
N THR A 102 19.26 -7.77 -13.04
CA THR A 102 18.61 -7.54 -14.34
C THR A 102 18.01 -8.81 -14.93
N GLU A 103 17.54 -9.71 -14.06
CA GLU A 103 17.04 -11.02 -14.47
C GLU A 103 15.57 -10.94 -14.88
N ARG A 104 15.23 -11.55 -16.04
CA ARG A 104 13.86 -11.65 -16.54
C ARG A 104 13.06 -12.76 -15.87
N ASP A 105 13.74 -13.85 -15.57
CA ASP A 105 13.15 -15.00 -14.88
C ASP A 105 13.36 -14.85 -13.36
N PRO A 106 12.27 -14.75 -12.57
CA PRO A 106 12.37 -14.64 -11.13
C PRO A 106 13.18 -15.75 -10.46
N ALA A 107 13.23 -16.94 -11.05
CA ALA A 107 14.00 -18.07 -10.54
C ALA A 107 15.53 -17.87 -10.62
N MET A 108 15.98 -16.96 -11.48
CA MET A 108 17.40 -16.69 -11.70
C MET A 108 17.96 -15.56 -10.82
N ILE A 109 17.09 -14.80 -10.15
CA ILE A 109 17.51 -13.69 -9.30
C ILE A 109 18.16 -14.25 -8.04
N LYS A 110 19.39 -13.83 -7.73
CA LYS A 110 20.20 -14.34 -6.61
C LYS A 110 19.92 -13.58 -5.31
N TRP A 111 18.70 -13.71 -4.77
CA TRP A 111 18.27 -13.04 -3.54
C TRP A 111 19.13 -13.41 -2.33
N ASP A 112 19.60 -14.65 -2.27
CA ASP A 112 20.52 -15.16 -1.25
C ASP A 112 21.83 -14.38 -1.19
N SER A 113 22.35 -13.93 -2.33
CA SER A 113 23.59 -13.15 -2.40
C SER A 113 23.48 -11.76 -1.74
N ALA A 114 22.25 -11.30 -1.49
CA ALA A 114 21.94 -10.06 -0.79
C ALA A 114 21.27 -10.32 0.58
N ASN A 115 21.19 -11.57 1.03
CA ASN A 115 20.50 -11.97 2.27
C ASN A 115 19.04 -11.50 2.36
N VAL A 116 18.28 -11.55 1.27
CA VAL A 116 16.88 -11.13 1.22
C VAL A 116 16.00 -12.10 2.02
N ASP A 117 15.23 -11.59 2.96
CA ASP A 117 14.22 -12.34 3.70
C ASP A 117 12.90 -12.40 2.93
N VAL A 118 12.41 -11.24 2.47
CA VAL A 118 11.11 -11.10 1.82
C VAL A 118 11.26 -10.38 0.48
N VAL A 119 10.66 -10.93 -0.58
CA VAL A 119 10.57 -10.26 -1.87
C VAL A 119 9.24 -9.52 -1.99
N VAL A 120 9.30 -8.25 -2.37
CA VAL A 120 8.16 -7.48 -2.87
C VAL A 120 8.04 -7.72 -4.37
N GLU A 121 7.02 -8.47 -4.79
CA GLU A 121 6.72 -8.68 -6.20
C GLU A 121 5.88 -7.52 -6.72
N SER A 122 6.48 -6.56 -7.40
CA SER A 122 5.87 -5.31 -7.87
C SER A 122 5.91 -5.11 -9.39
N THR A 123 6.13 -6.17 -10.16
CA THR A 123 6.08 -6.13 -11.63
C THR A 123 4.66 -6.05 -12.18
N GLY A 124 3.66 -6.55 -11.43
CA GLY A 124 2.30 -6.75 -11.89
C GLY A 124 2.14 -7.93 -12.88
N VAL A 125 3.19 -8.71 -13.10
CA VAL A 125 3.22 -9.87 -14.02
C VAL A 125 3.06 -11.18 -13.26
N PHE A 126 3.81 -11.38 -12.19
CA PHE A 126 3.87 -12.63 -11.42
C PHE A 126 2.88 -12.58 -10.25
N THR A 127 1.58 -12.61 -10.55
CA THR A 127 0.52 -12.35 -9.55
C THR A 127 -0.16 -13.60 -9.02
N THR A 128 0.21 -14.81 -9.48
CA THR A 128 -0.27 -16.07 -8.92
C THR A 128 0.75 -16.71 -7.98
N LYS A 129 0.28 -17.61 -7.09
CA LYS A 129 1.17 -18.33 -6.17
C LYS A 129 2.29 -19.06 -6.91
N GLU A 130 1.95 -19.76 -7.98
CA GLU A 130 2.92 -20.52 -8.79
C GLU A 130 4.01 -19.60 -9.35
N GLN A 131 3.59 -18.51 -10.01
CA GLN A 131 4.52 -17.55 -10.63
C GLN A 131 5.42 -16.89 -9.60
N ALA A 132 4.85 -16.39 -8.50
CA ALA A 132 5.59 -15.72 -7.44
C ALA A 132 6.50 -16.68 -6.66
N SER A 133 6.18 -17.98 -6.59
CA SER A 133 7.03 -18.99 -5.95
C SER A 133 8.39 -19.19 -6.65
N ALA A 134 8.54 -18.73 -7.90
CA ALA A 134 9.83 -18.79 -8.60
C ALA A 134 10.96 -18.07 -7.85
N HIS A 135 10.63 -17.03 -7.05
CA HIS A 135 11.62 -16.32 -6.23
C HIS A 135 12.31 -17.19 -5.17
N PHE A 136 11.69 -18.29 -4.76
CA PHE A 136 12.32 -19.20 -3.77
C PHE A 136 13.55 -19.89 -4.32
N SER A 137 13.66 -20.10 -5.64
CA SER A 137 14.84 -20.66 -6.29
C SER A 137 16.08 -19.76 -6.10
N GLY A 138 15.88 -18.46 -5.92
CA GLY A 138 16.93 -17.49 -5.64
C GLY A 138 17.20 -17.24 -4.15
N GLY A 139 16.54 -17.99 -3.25
CA GLY A 139 16.77 -17.91 -1.80
C GLY A 139 15.82 -17.00 -1.02
N ALA A 140 14.80 -16.41 -1.63
CA ALA A 140 13.76 -15.67 -0.89
C ALA A 140 13.06 -16.61 0.11
N LYS A 141 12.72 -16.10 1.31
CA LYS A 141 12.00 -16.88 2.33
C LYS A 141 10.48 -16.68 2.23
N LYS A 142 10.04 -15.48 1.86
CA LYS A 142 8.63 -15.08 1.68
C LYS A 142 8.49 -14.17 0.47
N VAL A 143 7.28 -14.13 -0.10
CA VAL A 143 6.95 -13.22 -1.21
C VAL A 143 5.65 -12.49 -0.89
N VAL A 144 5.66 -11.17 -1.01
CA VAL A 144 4.48 -10.29 -0.89
C VAL A 144 4.20 -9.69 -2.27
N ILE A 145 3.08 -10.10 -2.88
CA ILE A 145 2.63 -9.56 -4.16
C ILE A 145 1.96 -8.21 -3.93
N SER A 146 2.46 -7.15 -4.57
CA SER A 146 1.90 -5.80 -4.48
C SER A 146 0.75 -5.57 -5.49
N ALA A 147 -0.10 -6.55 -5.68
CA ALA A 147 -1.27 -6.54 -6.54
C ALA A 147 -2.29 -7.57 -6.06
N PRO A 148 -3.58 -7.50 -6.47
CA PRO A 148 -4.53 -8.56 -6.21
C PRO A 148 -4.08 -9.88 -6.83
N SER A 149 -4.28 -10.97 -6.12
CA SER A 149 -3.99 -12.31 -6.60
C SER A 149 -5.27 -13.14 -6.80
N ALA A 150 -5.23 -14.03 -7.79
CA ALA A 150 -6.33 -14.95 -8.03
C ALA A 150 -6.39 -16.05 -6.94
N ASP A 151 -5.22 -16.52 -6.47
CA ASP A 151 -5.03 -17.72 -5.68
C ASP A 151 -4.16 -17.55 -4.42
N ALA A 152 -3.33 -16.51 -4.32
CA ALA A 152 -2.61 -16.20 -3.09
C ALA A 152 -3.56 -15.56 -2.05
N PRO A 153 -3.44 -15.91 -0.75
CA PRO A 153 -4.17 -15.26 0.32
C PRO A 153 -3.94 -13.75 0.28
N MET A 154 -5.02 -12.97 0.45
CA MET A 154 -4.95 -11.52 0.48
C MET A 154 -5.11 -11.00 1.89
N TYR A 155 -4.23 -10.08 2.27
CA TYR A 155 -4.23 -9.44 3.58
C TYR A 155 -4.29 -7.92 3.44
N VAL A 156 -5.18 -7.31 4.22
CA VAL A 156 -5.31 -5.86 4.37
C VAL A 156 -5.00 -5.52 5.82
N VAL A 157 -3.97 -4.70 6.02
CA VAL A 157 -3.56 -4.26 7.36
C VAL A 157 -4.69 -3.45 8.01
N GLY A 158 -5.00 -3.74 9.27
CA GLY A 158 -6.16 -3.19 9.98
C GLY A 158 -7.47 -3.95 9.76
N VAL A 159 -7.49 -4.94 8.86
CA VAL A 159 -8.70 -5.72 8.54
C VAL A 159 -8.54 -7.18 8.93
N ASN A 160 -7.70 -7.93 8.21
CA ASN A 160 -7.53 -9.37 8.40
C ASN A 160 -6.06 -9.84 8.48
N HIS A 161 -5.09 -8.92 8.54
CA HIS A 161 -3.66 -9.27 8.54
C HIS A 161 -3.26 -10.21 9.69
N LYS A 162 -3.98 -10.18 10.83
CA LYS A 162 -3.76 -11.08 11.97
C LYS A 162 -4.09 -12.54 11.70
N GLU A 163 -4.84 -12.80 10.64
CA GLU A 163 -5.17 -14.16 10.20
C GLU A 163 -4.02 -14.83 9.44
N TYR A 164 -2.96 -14.07 9.13
CA TYR A 164 -1.77 -14.58 8.45
C TYR A 164 -1.15 -15.74 9.20
N LYS A 165 -0.79 -16.79 8.47
CA LYS A 165 -0.14 -17.98 8.99
C LYS A 165 1.27 -18.11 8.45
N GLU A 166 2.21 -18.50 9.29
CA GLU A 166 3.61 -18.70 8.92
C GLU A 166 3.78 -19.68 7.74
N SER A 167 2.89 -20.67 7.62
CA SER A 167 2.89 -21.63 6.52
C SER A 167 2.62 -21.03 5.13
N GLU A 168 2.13 -19.77 5.07
CA GLU A 168 1.85 -19.08 3.82
C GLU A 168 3.10 -18.33 3.36
N SER A 169 3.75 -18.88 2.34
CA SER A 169 5.01 -18.34 1.83
C SER A 169 4.81 -17.26 0.77
N VAL A 170 3.68 -17.28 0.05
CA VAL A 170 3.28 -16.27 -0.95
C VAL A 170 1.94 -15.69 -0.54
N ILE A 171 1.90 -14.38 -0.35
CA ILE A 171 0.68 -13.62 0.01
C ILE A 171 0.54 -12.38 -0.86
N SER A 172 -0.63 -11.76 -0.82
CA SER A 172 -0.93 -10.53 -1.56
C SER A 172 -1.40 -9.42 -0.61
N ASN A 173 -0.94 -8.19 -0.86
CA ASN A 173 -1.40 -6.99 -0.17
C ASN A 173 -2.71 -6.42 -0.78
N ALA A 174 -3.41 -7.19 -1.61
CA ALA A 174 -4.60 -6.78 -2.36
C ALA A 174 -4.33 -5.54 -3.27
N SER A 175 -5.35 -4.75 -3.59
CA SER A 175 -5.20 -3.48 -4.33
C SER A 175 -5.22 -2.26 -3.42
N CYS A 176 -4.76 -1.11 -3.92
CA CYS A 176 -4.87 0.16 -3.21
C CYS A 176 -6.34 0.51 -2.91
N THR A 177 -7.24 0.30 -3.87
CA THR A 177 -8.68 0.51 -3.69
C THR A 177 -9.27 -0.44 -2.64
N THR A 178 -8.84 -1.71 -2.59
CA THR A 178 -9.27 -2.65 -1.55
C THR A 178 -8.76 -2.20 -0.17
N ASN A 179 -7.54 -1.69 -0.08
CA ASN A 179 -6.98 -1.15 1.16
C ASN A 179 -7.75 0.08 1.68
N CYS A 180 -8.29 0.91 0.79
CA CYS A 180 -9.17 2.02 1.17
C CYS A 180 -10.57 1.52 1.58
N LEU A 181 -11.17 0.67 0.77
CA LEU A 181 -12.57 0.23 0.94
C LEU A 181 -12.76 -0.69 2.15
N ALA A 182 -11.85 -1.62 2.39
CA ALA A 182 -12.06 -2.68 3.38
C ALA A 182 -12.13 -2.15 4.83
N PRO A 183 -11.27 -1.24 5.30
CA PRO A 183 -11.41 -0.65 6.63
C PRO A 183 -12.74 0.10 6.80
N LEU A 184 -13.13 0.93 5.82
CA LEU A 184 -14.40 1.66 5.83
C LEU A 184 -15.59 0.68 5.91
N ALA A 185 -15.61 -0.33 5.03
CA ALA A 185 -16.68 -1.32 4.99
C ALA A 185 -16.75 -2.15 6.28
N LYS A 186 -15.60 -2.49 6.87
CA LYS A 186 -15.51 -3.22 8.15
C LYS A 186 -16.18 -2.44 9.28
N ILE A 187 -15.79 -1.17 9.48
CA ILE A 187 -16.32 -0.32 10.53
C ILE A 187 -17.85 -0.17 10.40
N ILE A 188 -18.33 0.09 9.18
CA ILE A 188 -19.76 0.25 8.91
C ILE A 188 -20.50 -1.07 9.11
N HIS A 189 -19.94 -2.20 8.66
CA HIS A 189 -20.59 -3.49 8.80
C HIS A 189 -20.69 -3.94 10.26
N GLU A 190 -19.65 -3.78 11.04
CA GLU A 190 -19.62 -4.14 12.47
C GLU A 190 -20.65 -3.35 13.30
N LYS A 191 -20.90 -2.09 12.96
CA LYS A 191 -21.82 -1.22 13.70
C LYS A 191 -23.25 -1.30 13.22
N PHE A 192 -23.45 -1.21 11.92
CA PHE A 192 -24.78 -1.02 11.33
C PHE A 192 -25.24 -2.21 10.48
N GLY A 193 -24.34 -3.14 10.13
CA GLY A 193 -24.60 -4.20 9.16
C GLY A 193 -24.73 -3.64 7.74
N ILE A 194 -24.10 -4.30 6.76
CA ILE A 194 -24.27 -4.00 5.34
C ILE A 194 -25.10 -5.11 4.72
N LYS A 195 -26.25 -4.75 4.13
CA LYS A 195 -27.08 -5.68 3.34
C LYS A 195 -26.47 -5.89 1.96
N GLU A 196 -26.23 -4.81 1.26
CA GLU A 196 -25.69 -4.75 -0.10
C GLU A 196 -25.10 -3.38 -0.38
N GLY A 197 -24.23 -3.29 -1.38
CA GLY A 197 -23.64 -2.01 -1.75
C GLY A 197 -22.94 -2.01 -3.11
N LEU A 198 -22.83 -0.80 -3.65
CA LEU A 198 -22.12 -0.51 -4.88
C LEU A 198 -20.98 0.46 -4.59
N MET A 199 -19.78 0.12 -5.05
CA MET A 199 -18.62 0.99 -4.95
C MET A 199 -18.27 1.55 -6.32
N THR A 200 -18.05 2.84 -6.38
CA THR A 200 -17.36 3.48 -7.50
C THR A 200 -16.06 4.07 -7.00
N THR A 201 -14.94 3.74 -7.64
CA THR A 201 -13.73 4.52 -7.41
C THR A 201 -13.50 5.48 -8.56
N VAL A 202 -13.33 6.77 -8.24
CA VAL A 202 -12.78 7.76 -9.16
C VAL A 202 -11.28 7.73 -8.95
N HIS A 203 -10.57 7.14 -9.92
CA HIS A 203 -9.19 6.70 -9.72
C HIS A 203 -8.22 7.53 -10.58
N ALA A 204 -7.12 7.95 -9.98
CA ALA A 204 -6.01 8.58 -10.67
C ALA A 204 -5.44 7.68 -11.78
N THR A 205 -4.69 8.28 -12.68
CA THR A 205 -3.99 7.58 -13.76
C THR A 205 -2.96 6.60 -13.22
N THR A 206 -2.78 5.48 -13.92
CA THR A 206 -1.77 4.47 -13.57
C THR A 206 -0.89 4.16 -14.78
N ALA A 207 0.29 3.60 -14.56
CA ALA A 207 1.30 3.33 -15.59
C ALA A 207 0.81 2.42 -16.74
N THR A 208 -0.27 1.66 -16.55
CA THR A 208 -0.83 0.80 -17.60
C THR A 208 -1.71 1.54 -18.60
N GLN A 209 -2.11 2.78 -18.31
CA GLN A 209 -2.94 3.59 -19.20
C GLN A 209 -2.11 4.21 -20.34
N LYS A 210 -2.77 4.52 -21.43
CA LYS A 210 -2.13 5.13 -22.60
C LYS A 210 -2.06 6.64 -22.47
N THR A 211 -0.94 7.24 -22.86
CA THR A 211 -0.79 8.70 -22.93
C THR A 211 -1.61 9.30 -24.08
N VAL A 212 -1.67 8.59 -25.21
CA VAL A 212 -2.46 8.90 -26.41
C VAL A 212 -3.25 7.67 -26.83
N ASP A 213 -4.28 7.84 -27.66
CA ASP A 213 -5.07 6.72 -28.18
C ASP A 213 -4.16 5.67 -28.86
N GLY A 214 -4.30 4.42 -28.43
CA GLY A 214 -3.50 3.32 -28.92
C GLY A 214 -4.22 1.97 -28.79
N PRO A 215 -3.69 0.93 -29.44
CA PRO A 215 -4.34 -0.38 -29.46
C PRO A 215 -4.39 -1.00 -28.06
N SER A 216 -5.54 -1.59 -27.73
CA SER A 216 -5.77 -2.38 -26.52
C SER A 216 -6.75 -3.50 -26.84
N ALA A 217 -6.26 -4.73 -26.98
CA ALA A 217 -7.05 -5.86 -27.45
C ALA A 217 -8.10 -6.34 -26.42
N LYS A 218 -7.79 -6.25 -25.11
CA LYS A 218 -8.65 -6.75 -24.05
C LYS A 218 -9.58 -5.69 -23.45
N ASP A 219 -9.15 -4.44 -23.43
CA ASP A 219 -9.90 -3.31 -22.88
C ASP A 219 -9.79 -2.12 -23.84
N TRP A 220 -10.77 -1.96 -24.70
CA TRP A 220 -10.77 -0.89 -25.70
C TRP A 220 -10.80 0.50 -25.07
N ARG A 221 -11.52 0.66 -23.93
CA ARG A 221 -11.56 1.93 -23.20
C ARG A 221 -10.20 2.27 -22.59
N GLY A 222 -9.48 1.27 -22.05
CA GLY A 222 -8.11 1.44 -21.54
C GLY A 222 -7.07 1.77 -22.64
N GLY A 223 -7.43 1.65 -23.93
CA GLY A 223 -6.63 2.11 -25.07
C GLY A 223 -6.74 3.61 -25.37
N ARG A 224 -7.64 4.34 -24.70
CA ARG A 224 -7.83 5.78 -24.91
C ARG A 224 -6.87 6.60 -24.05
N GLY A 225 -6.53 7.80 -24.55
CA GLY A 225 -5.60 8.72 -23.88
C GLY A 225 -6.08 9.16 -22.51
N ALA A 226 -5.30 8.82 -21.49
CA ALA A 226 -5.68 9.04 -20.08
C ALA A 226 -5.79 10.52 -19.70
N GLY A 227 -4.98 11.38 -20.32
CA GLY A 227 -4.94 12.81 -19.99
C GLY A 227 -6.14 13.63 -20.48
N ALA A 228 -7.04 13.07 -21.31
CA ALA A 228 -8.14 13.80 -21.94
C ALA A 228 -9.52 13.16 -21.68
N ASN A 229 -9.59 12.06 -20.94
CA ASN A 229 -10.82 11.27 -20.85
C ASN A 229 -11.17 10.86 -19.42
N ILE A 230 -12.47 10.71 -19.17
CA ILE A 230 -13.01 9.92 -18.07
C ILE A 230 -13.25 8.51 -18.63
N ILE A 231 -12.53 7.52 -18.09
CA ILE A 231 -12.50 6.16 -18.65
C ILE A 231 -13.16 5.18 -17.70
N PRO A 232 -14.38 4.67 -17.97
CA PRO A 232 -14.98 3.59 -17.20
C PRO A 232 -14.14 2.32 -17.33
N SER A 233 -13.86 1.68 -16.20
CA SER A 233 -13.02 0.49 -16.10
C SER A 233 -13.61 -0.50 -15.11
N SER A 234 -13.46 -1.79 -15.37
CA SER A 234 -13.78 -2.80 -14.38
C SER A 234 -12.77 -2.81 -13.24
N THR A 235 -13.23 -3.16 -12.05
CA THR A 235 -12.35 -3.38 -10.91
C THR A 235 -12.80 -4.57 -10.08
N GLY A 236 -11.85 -5.37 -9.62
CA GLY A 236 -12.11 -6.45 -8.68
C GLY A 236 -12.08 -6.03 -7.22
N ALA A 237 -11.81 -4.76 -6.92
CA ALA A 237 -11.55 -4.28 -5.56
C ALA A 237 -12.71 -4.52 -4.59
N ALA A 238 -13.96 -4.25 -5.01
CA ALA A 238 -15.14 -4.49 -4.17
C ALA A 238 -15.39 -6.00 -3.92
N LYS A 239 -15.15 -6.85 -4.93
CA LYS A 239 -15.23 -8.31 -4.76
C LYS A 239 -14.11 -8.83 -3.87
N ALA A 240 -12.93 -8.22 -3.91
CA ALA A 240 -11.82 -8.59 -3.05
C ALA A 240 -12.10 -8.30 -1.57
N VAL A 241 -12.95 -7.33 -1.25
CA VAL A 241 -13.41 -7.10 0.13
C VAL A 241 -14.07 -8.36 0.70
N GLY A 242 -14.89 -9.09 -0.06
CA GLY A 242 -15.47 -10.35 0.37
C GLY A 242 -14.47 -11.50 0.60
N LYS A 243 -13.20 -11.36 0.12
CA LYS A 243 -12.13 -12.31 0.43
C LYS A 243 -11.41 -11.97 1.76
N VAL A 244 -11.36 -10.70 2.14
CA VAL A 244 -10.72 -10.24 3.38
C VAL A 244 -11.70 -9.99 4.52
N LEU A 245 -13.00 -9.91 4.20
CA LEU A 245 -14.13 -9.81 5.12
C LEU A 245 -15.22 -10.79 4.61
N PRO A 246 -15.18 -12.06 4.98
CA PRO A 246 -16.07 -13.10 4.46
C PRO A 246 -17.57 -12.78 4.63
N GLU A 247 -17.94 -12.02 5.66
CA GLU A 247 -19.32 -11.59 5.94
C GLU A 247 -19.90 -10.69 4.84
N LEU A 248 -19.03 -10.03 4.08
CA LEU A 248 -19.37 -9.16 2.96
C LEU A 248 -19.29 -9.88 1.59
N ASN A 249 -19.01 -11.16 1.58
CA ASN A 249 -18.93 -11.91 0.33
C ASN A 249 -20.28 -11.90 -0.40
N GLY A 250 -20.24 -11.47 -1.66
CA GLY A 250 -21.44 -11.34 -2.50
C GLY A 250 -22.31 -10.10 -2.22
N LYS A 251 -22.03 -9.33 -1.16
CA LYS A 251 -22.80 -8.11 -0.81
C LYS A 251 -22.26 -6.85 -1.50
N LEU A 252 -21.00 -6.82 -1.93
CA LEU A 252 -20.37 -5.66 -2.55
C LEU A 252 -19.89 -5.97 -3.98
N THR A 253 -20.16 -5.06 -4.88
CA THR A 253 -19.54 -5.01 -6.22
C THR A 253 -19.27 -3.56 -6.61
N GLY A 254 -18.56 -3.34 -7.74
CA GLY A 254 -18.24 -1.97 -8.12
C GLY A 254 -17.49 -1.85 -9.44
N MET A 255 -17.18 -0.60 -9.77
CA MET A 255 -16.46 -0.20 -10.97
C MET A 255 -15.52 0.97 -10.67
N ALA A 256 -14.70 1.33 -11.65
CA ALA A 256 -13.82 2.48 -11.59
C ALA A 256 -14.13 3.47 -12.72
N PHE A 257 -13.94 4.76 -12.44
CA PHE A 257 -13.71 5.79 -13.44
C PHE A 257 -12.26 6.26 -13.32
N ARG A 258 -11.48 6.11 -14.39
CA ARG A 258 -10.14 6.67 -14.48
C ARG A 258 -10.24 8.12 -14.93
N VAL A 259 -9.60 9.03 -14.20
CA VAL A 259 -9.62 10.48 -14.45
C VAL A 259 -8.18 11.02 -14.62
N PRO A 260 -8.01 12.16 -15.31
CA PRO A 260 -6.67 12.71 -15.60
C PRO A 260 -6.06 13.46 -14.39
N THR A 261 -5.98 12.79 -13.25
CA THR A 261 -5.22 13.23 -12.07
C THR A 261 -4.00 12.33 -11.89
N PRO A 262 -2.84 12.87 -11.51
CA PRO A 262 -1.61 12.08 -11.43
C PRO A 262 -1.60 11.09 -10.24
N ASP A 263 -2.27 11.45 -9.14
CA ASP A 263 -2.32 10.68 -7.90
C ASP A 263 -3.55 11.06 -7.07
N VAL A 264 -3.80 10.35 -6.01
CA VAL A 264 -4.94 10.38 -5.11
C VAL A 264 -6.25 10.03 -5.79
N SER A 265 -6.87 9.02 -5.28
CA SER A 265 -8.14 8.46 -5.73
C SER A 265 -9.18 8.57 -4.62
N VAL A 266 -10.44 8.37 -4.98
CA VAL A 266 -11.55 8.39 -4.03
C VAL A 266 -12.44 7.16 -4.21
N VAL A 267 -12.86 6.57 -3.09
CA VAL A 267 -13.93 5.57 -3.01
C VAL A 267 -15.25 6.27 -2.71
N ASP A 268 -16.23 6.04 -3.57
CA ASP A 268 -17.66 6.33 -3.36
C ASP A 268 -18.35 5.00 -3.06
N LEU A 269 -18.70 4.79 -1.79
CA LEU A 269 -19.35 3.57 -1.32
C LEU A 269 -20.83 3.86 -1.01
N VAL A 270 -21.73 3.33 -1.83
CA VAL A 270 -23.18 3.39 -1.58
C VAL A 270 -23.62 2.07 -0.96
N VAL A 271 -24.19 2.10 0.25
CA VAL A 271 -24.63 0.90 0.96
C VAL A 271 -26.03 1.05 1.54
N LYS A 272 -26.75 -0.08 1.55
CA LYS A 272 -27.94 -0.26 2.33
C LYS A 272 -27.61 -0.96 3.64
N LEU A 273 -27.97 -0.35 4.76
CA LEU A 273 -27.67 -0.82 6.10
C LEU A 273 -28.75 -1.79 6.60
N GLU A 274 -28.39 -2.65 7.56
CA GLU A 274 -29.33 -3.53 8.26
C GLU A 274 -30.05 -2.77 9.38
N LYS A 275 -29.33 -1.87 10.07
CA LYS A 275 -29.84 -1.05 11.16
C LYS A 275 -30.13 0.35 10.66
N LYS A 276 -31.24 0.92 11.13
CA LYS A 276 -31.55 2.34 10.95
C LYS A 276 -30.61 3.18 11.79
N THR A 277 -30.17 4.30 11.22
CA THR A 277 -29.24 5.23 11.87
C THR A 277 -29.38 6.64 11.26
N SER A 278 -28.57 7.58 11.70
CA SER A 278 -28.43 8.91 11.10
C SER A 278 -27.02 9.08 10.49
N TYR A 279 -26.87 10.04 9.61
CA TYR A 279 -25.56 10.37 9.03
C TYR A 279 -24.57 10.85 10.10
N GLU A 280 -25.07 11.62 11.09
CA GLU A 280 -24.30 12.11 12.22
C GLU A 280 -23.77 10.97 13.08
N GLU A 281 -24.57 9.93 13.32
CA GLU A 281 -24.13 8.75 14.07
C GLU A 281 -23.07 7.97 13.29
N ILE A 282 -23.20 7.84 11.97
CA ILE A 282 -22.18 7.24 11.11
C ILE A 282 -20.86 8.03 11.18
N CYS A 283 -20.91 9.36 11.06
CA CYS A 283 -19.75 10.22 11.18
C CYS A 283 -19.07 10.08 12.54
N GLN A 284 -19.84 10.04 13.62
CA GLN A 284 -19.32 9.86 14.97
C GLN A 284 -18.57 8.52 15.12
N VAL A 285 -19.17 7.43 14.63
CA VAL A 285 -18.54 6.10 14.66
C VAL A 285 -17.23 6.06 13.86
N LEU A 286 -17.20 6.67 12.67
CA LEU A 286 -16.00 6.73 11.84
C LEU A 286 -14.92 7.63 12.45
N LYS A 287 -15.30 8.73 13.11
CA LYS A 287 -14.39 9.58 13.85
C LYS A 287 -13.74 8.84 15.01
N GLU A 288 -14.54 8.17 15.85
CA GLU A 288 -14.04 7.35 16.96
C GLU A 288 -13.09 6.23 16.46
N ALA A 289 -13.44 5.59 15.33
CA ALA A 289 -12.55 4.61 14.71
C ALA A 289 -11.21 5.22 14.31
N SER A 290 -11.21 6.40 13.68
CA SER A 290 -9.98 7.08 13.24
C SER A 290 -9.06 7.49 14.39
N GLU A 291 -9.63 7.75 15.56
CA GLU A 291 -8.91 8.12 16.79
C GLU A 291 -8.45 6.89 17.61
N SER A 292 -8.95 5.72 17.24
CA SER A 292 -8.62 4.48 17.94
C SER A 292 -7.22 3.97 17.58
N LYS A 293 -6.58 3.28 18.51
CA LYS A 293 -5.27 2.64 18.25
C LYS A 293 -5.34 1.53 17.20
N ALA A 294 -6.50 0.86 17.07
CA ALA A 294 -6.71 -0.21 16.11
C ALA A 294 -6.61 0.25 14.65
N TYR A 295 -6.91 1.51 14.40
CA TYR A 295 -6.87 2.12 13.08
C TYR A 295 -5.86 3.26 12.93
N ALA A 296 -4.99 3.44 13.92
CA ALA A 296 -3.94 4.46 13.89
C ALA A 296 -3.08 4.32 12.63
N ASN A 297 -2.88 5.41 11.89
CA ASN A 297 -2.18 5.47 10.60
C ASN A 297 -2.76 4.58 9.47
N ILE A 298 -3.95 4.01 9.66
CA ILE A 298 -4.66 3.22 8.64
C ILE A 298 -5.90 3.98 8.17
N PHE A 299 -6.73 4.43 9.11
CA PHE A 299 -7.98 5.11 8.83
C PHE A 299 -7.96 6.54 9.37
N GLY A 300 -8.36 7.49 8.54
CA GLY A 300 -8.45 8.90 8.88
C GLY A 300 -9.85 9.45 8.74
N TYR A 301 -10.07 10.64 9.25
CA TYR A 301 -11.34 11.37 9.23
C TYR A 301 -11.07 12.85 8.99
N THR A 302 -11.89 13.48 8.16
CA THR A 302 -11.83 14.94 7.93
C THR A 302 -13.22 15.56 7.86
N GLU A 303 -13.32 16.81 8.33
CA GLU A 303 -14.47 17.69 8.19
C GLU A 303 -14.12 18.94 7.36
N ASP A 304 -12.91 19.01 6.81
CA ASP A 304 -12.46 20.11 5.98
C ASP A 304 -13.02 20.02 4.55
N ALA A 305 -13.07 21.12 3.85
CA ALA A 305 -13.47 21.18 2.45
C ALA A 305 -12.27 20.85 1.55
N VAL A 306 -11.90 19.58 1.51
CA VAL A 306 -10.69 19.07 0.85
C VAL A 306 -10.94 18.57 -0.56
N VAL A 307 -9.86 18.44 -1.32
CA VAL A 307 -9.80 17.85 -2.65
C VAL A 307 -8.65 16.84 -2.75
N SER A 308 -8.54 16.12 -3.85
CA SER A 308 -7.56 15.01 -3.99
C SER A 308 -6.13 15.40 -3.66
N THR A 309 -5.64 16.57 -4.09
CA THR A 309 -4.25 16.98 -3.90
C THR A 309 -3.86 17.21 -2.44
N ASP A 310 -4.83 17.43 -1.54
CA ASP A 310 -4.59 17.58 -0.11
C ASP A 310 -4.12 16.28 0.56
N PHE A 311 -4.30 15.15 -0.13
CA PHE A 311 -3.92 13.83 0.36
C PHE A 311 -2.73 13.22 -0.37
N CYS A 312 -2.05 13.98 -1.24
CA CYS A 312 -0.79 13.52 -1.81
C CYS A 312 0.22 13.23 -0.70
N HIS A 313 0.82 12.05 -0.76
CA HIS A 313 1.79 11.60 0.22
C HIS A 313 1.21 11.31 1.63
N ASP A 314 -0.10 11.11 1.72
CA ASP A 314 -0.73 10.62 2.95
C ASP A 314 -0.52 9.11 3.06
N SER A 315 0.05 8.67 4.18
CA SER A 315 0.36 7.26 4.40
C SER A 315 -0.84 6.40 4.83
N ARG A 316 -1.98 7.02 5.16
CA ARG A 316 -3.18 6.28 5.56
C ARG A 316 -3.84 5.60 4.36
N SER A 317 -4.45 4.46 4.63
CA SER A 317 -5.13 3.66 3.58
C SER A 317 -6.46 4.24 3.15
N SER A 318 -7.16 4.95 4.05
CA SER A 318 -8.54 5.40 3.85
C SER A 318 -8.81 6.62 4.73
N ILE A 319 -9.17 7.76 4.14
CA ILE A 319 -9.49 8.98 4.86
C ILE A 319 -10.95 9.34 4.58
N PHE A 320 -11.85 9.09 5.55
CA PHE A 320 -13.26 9.38 5.41
C PHE A 320 -13.52 10.89 5.39
N ASP A 321 -14.29 11.34 4.40
CA ASP A 321 -14.70 12.73 4.23
C ASP A 321 -16.15 12.88 4.71
N ALA A 322 -16.33 13.43 5.90
CA ALA A 322 -17.62 13.58 6.54
C ALA A 322 -18.54 14.60 5.84
N LYS A 323 -17.97 15.53 5.07
CA LYS A 323 -18.77 16.53 4.35
C LYS A 323 -19.13 16.13 2.92
N ALA A 324 -18.47 15.13 2.36
CA ALA A 324 -18.74 14.67 1.00
C ALA A 324 -19.80 13.59 0.90
N GLY A 325 -20.12 12.90 2.00
CA GLY A 325 -21.14 11.86 2.03
C GLY A 325 -22.57 12.40 2.13
N ILE A 326 -23.54 11.53 1.89
CA ILE A 326 -24.97 11.87 1.93
C ILE A 326 -25.79 10.65 2.34
N MET A 327 -26.87 10.86 3.06
CA MET A 327 -27.78 9.81 3.46
C MET A 327 -29.19 10.05 2.88
N LEU A 328 -29.82 8.97 2.42
CA LEU A 328 -31.21 8.97 1.95
C LEU A 328 -32.03 8.06 2.87
N GLY A 329 -33.01 8.66 3.54
CA GLY A 329 -33.77 7.95 4.58
C GLY A 329 -32.90 7.63 5.80
N ASP A 330 -33.10 6.47 6.41
CA ASP A 330 -32.43 6.05 7.65
C ASP A 330 -31.60 4.76 7.52
N ASP A 331 -31.47 4.21 6.30
CA ASP A 331 -30.74 2.96 6.04
C ASP A 331 -29.96 2.97 4.71
N PHE A 332 -29.96 4.06 3.94
CA PHE A 332 -29.29 4.14 2.64
C PHE A 332 -28.33 5.32 2.59
N VAL A 333 -27.02 5.03 2.49
CA VAL A 333 -25.97 6.04 2.64
C VAL A 333 -24.90 5.92 1.56
N LYS A 334 -24.40 7.08 1.13
CA LYS A 334 -23.18 7.24 0.33
C LYS A 334 -22.07 7.75 1.23
N LEU A 335 -20.94 7.03 1.25
CA LEU A 335 -19.75 7.35 2.01
C LEU A 335 -18.59 7.61 1.05
N VAL A 336 -17.84 8.65 1.33
CA VAL A 336 -16.69 9.08 0.50
C VAL A 336 -15.40 8.94 1.30
N SER A 337 -14.40 8.28 0.72
CA SER A 337 -13.10 8.12 1.37
C SER A 337 -11.95 8.30 0.38
N TRP A 338 -10.98 9.14 0.74
CA TRP A 338 -9.78 9.45 -0.03
C TRP A 338 -8.65 8.47 0.25
N TYR A 339 -7.77 8.29 -0.71
CA TYR A 339 -6.54 7.51 -0.54
C TYR A 339 -5.48 7.89 -1.56
N ASP A 340 -4.23 8.06 -1.10
CA ASP A 340 -3.08 8.10 -1.99
C ASP A 340 -2.83 6.67 -2.49
N ASN A 341 -3.18 6.41 -3.75
CA ASN A 341 -3.13 5.07 -4.34
C ASN A 341 -1.71 4.56 -4.56
N GLU A 342 -0.71 5.40 -4.42
CA GLU A 342 0.71 5.07 -4.54
C GLU A 342 1.41 5.02 -3.18
N TRP A 343 1.42 6.14 -2.43
CA TRP A 343 2.16 6.26 -1.17
C TRP A 343 1.52 5.48 -0.03
N GLY A 344 0.24 5.69 0.20
CA GLY A 344 -0.50 4.96 1.24
C GLY A 344 -0.41 3.46 1.05
N TYR A 345 -0.58 3.00 -0.19
CA TYR A 345 -0.45 1.58 -0.54
C TYR A 345 0.96 1.03 -0.29
N SER A 346 2.00 1.76 -0.66
CA SER A 346 3.40 1.33 -0.46
C SER A 346 3.76 1.20 1.01
N ASN A 347 3.22 2.07 1.87
CA ASN A 347 3.35 1.94 3.32
C ASN A 347 2.68 0.66 3.84
N ARG A 348 1.50 0.30 3.33
CA ARG A 348 0.81 -0.96 3.73
C ARG A 348 1.57 -2.21 3.31
N VAL A 349 2.26 -2.18 2.17
CA VAL A 349 3.16 -3.28 1.79
C VAL A 349 4.23 -3.51 2.86
N LEU A 350 4.87 -2.44 3.34
CA LEU A 350 5.89 -2.54 4.39
C LEU A 350 5.31 -2.97 5.74
N ASP A 351 4.12 -2.50 6.11
CA ASP A 351 3.47 -2.93 7.35
C ASP A 351 3.08 -4.41 7.30
N LEU A 352 2.59 -4.90 6.16
CA LEU A 352 2.31 -6.32 5.99
C LEU A 352 3.59 -7.15 6.09
N ILE A 353 4.70 -6.69 5.50
CA ILE A 353 6.02 -7.34 5.62
C ILE A 353 6.49 -7.37 7.07
N ALA A 354 6.32 -6.29 7.82
CA ALA A 354 6.66 -6.25 9.25
C ALA A 354 5.86 -7.28 10.05
N HIS A 355 4.56 -7.39 9.77
CA HIS A 355 3.70 -8.41 10.39
C HIS A 355 4.15 -9.83 10.04
N VAL A 356 4.39 -10.11 8.76
CA VAL A 356 4.91 -11.40 8.27
C VAL A 356 6.23 -11.75 8.95
N GLY A 357 7.15 -10.79 9.05
CA GLY A 357 8.44 -10.98 9.68
C GLY A 357 8.35 -11.30 11.16
N ASN A 358 7.41 -10.68 11.87
CA ASN A 358 7.18 -10.97 13.29
C ASN A 358 6.61 -12.38 13.50
N VAL A 359 5.64 -12.79 12.67
CA VAL A 359 4.99 -14.12 12.78
C VAL A 359 5.95 -15.23 12.37
N ALA A 360 6.73 -15.02 11.31
CA ALA A 360 7.70 -15.99 10.79
C ALA A 360 9.11 -15.86 11.41
N ASP A 361 9.26 -15.03 12.42
CA ASP A 361 10.53 -14.76 13.13
C ASP A 361 11.70 -14.41 12.19
N LEU A 362 11.44 -13.63 11.14
CA LEU A 362 12.43 -13.19 10.16
C LEU A 362 13.23 -11.98 10.66
N GLY A 363 14.35 -11.71 9.95
CA GLY A 363 15.19 -10.54 10.18
C GLY A 363 16.41 -10.82 11.05
N GLU A 364 17.40 -9.94 10.93
CA GLU A 364 18.65 -9.98 11.71
C GLU A 364 18.58 -9.04 12.91
N LEU A 365 19.31 -9.38 13.97
CA LEU A 365 19.46 -8.52 15.15
C LEU A 365 20.13 -7.19 14.75
N ARG A 366 19.56 -6.08 15.17
CA ARG A 366 20.15 -4.75 14.98
C ARG A 366 21.43 -4.63 15.76
N SER A 367 22.47 -4.07 15.17
CA SER A 367 23.70 -3.72 15.89
C SER A 367 23.38 -2.61 16.92
N SER A 368 24.04 -2.66 18.06
CA SER A 368 23.82 -1.73 19.19
C SER A 368 24.05 -0.24 18.83
N SER A 369 24.70 0.06 17.71
CA SER A 369 24.91 1.42 17.19
C SER A 369 23.66 2.06 16.57
N SER A 370 22.69 1.27 16.12
CA SER A 370 21.45 1.80 15.51
C SER A 370 20.33 2.07 16.52
N ALA A 371 20.43 1.54 17.75
CA ALA A 371 19.44 1.75 18.80
C ALA A 371 19.49 3.16 19.45
N SER A 372 20.57 3.94 19.23
CA SER A 372 20.72 5.31 19.74
C SER A 372 20.00 6.37 18.90
N ASP A 373 19.71 6.08 17.63
CA ASP A 373 19.10 7.06 16.69
C ASP A 373 17.58 7.16 16.84
N ASP A 374 16.91 6.08 17.30
CA ASP A 374 15.45 6.06 17.48
C ASP A 374 14.93 7.03 18.56
N LYS A 375 15.77 7.31 19.59
CA LYS A 375 15.38 8.26 20.65
C LYS A 375 15.43 9.73 20.20
N ASN A 376 16.29 10.06 19.23
CA ASN A 376 16.44 11.41 18.72
C ASN A 376 15.39 11.77 17.67
N ASN A 377 14.81 10.78 17.00
CA ASN A 377 13.82 11.03 15.94
C ASN A 377 12.43 11.42 16.50
N LYS A 378 12.08 10.98 17.71
CA LYS A 378 10.82 11.38 18.35
C LYS A 378 10.76 12.86 18.73
N THR A 379 11.92 13.50 18.92
CA THR A 379 11.99 14.92 19.29
C THR A 379 12.00 15.86 18.05
N LYS A 380 12.41 15.37 16.87
CA LYS A 380 12.49 16.17 15.64
C LYS A 380 11.19 16.22 14.83
N LYS A 381 10.24 15.30 15.05
CA LYS A 381 8.91 15.35 14.40
C LYS A 381 8.04 16.55 14.83
N LYS A 382 8.47 17.36 15.80
CA LYS A 382 7.74 18.58 16.24
C LYS A 382 8.08 19.85 15.45
N PHE A 383 8.98 19.81 14.47
CA PHE A 383 9.46 21.01 13.76
C PHE A 383 9.37 20.98 12.23
N ALA A 384 8.66 20.03 11.64
CA ALA A 384 8.49 19.95 10.17
C ALA A 384 7.05 20.21 9.75
N LEU A 385 6.46 21.29 10.30
CA LEU A 385 5.23 21.92 9.79
C LEU A 385 5.58 23.38 9.50
N PHE A 386 6.11 23.62 8.31
CA PHE A 386 5.98 24.87 7.53
C PHE A 386 6.42 24.56 6.09
#